data_c69e28b5d41d820b53d9c55823eec0d8
#
_entry.id   c69e28b5d41d820b53d9c55823eec0d8
#
_cell.length_a   1.000
_cell.length_b   1.000
_cell.length_c   1.000
_cell.angle_alpha   90.00
_cell.angle_beta   90.00
_cell.angle_gamma   90.00
#
_symmetry.space_group_name_H-M   'P 1'
#
loop_
_entity.id
_entity.type
_entity.pdbx_description
1 polymer ?
#
loop_
_entity_poly.entity_id
_entity_poly.type
_entity_poly.pdbx_seq_one_letter_code
_entity_poly.pdbx_strand_id
1 'polypeptide(L)' 'NSTQKVADFLLIETDNGKKSIPYTHEDIAGCLDMNRVTVSRIMKKLKEENAVEYEYGIVSVTDSKTLKHILEHTE' A
#
# COMPACT_ATOMS: atom_id res chain seq x y z
N ASN A 1 -5.48 -1.00 -11.92
CA ASN A 1 -5.35 -2.41 -11.51
C ASN A 1 -5.22 -2.52 -9.99
N SER A 2 -5.11 -3.73 -9.48
CA SER A 2 -5.08 -3.97 -8.04
C SER A 2 -3.90 -3.30 -7.34
N THR A 3 -2.72 -3.34 -7.95
CA THR A 3 -1.53 -2.71 -7.37
C THR A 3 -1.73 -1.21 -7.28
N GLN A 4 -2.31 -0.59 -8.30
CA GLN A 4 -2.58 0.84 -8.30
C GLN A 4 -3.61 1.23 -7.24
N LYS A 5 -4.62 0.40 -7.02
CA LYS A 5 -5.61 0.66 -5.97
C LYS A 5 -4.95 0.67 -4.59
N VAL A 6 -4.06 -0.28 -4.33
CA VAL A 6 -3.35 -0.33 -3.05
C VAL A 6 -2.42 0.87 -2.91
N ALA A 7 -1.66 1.20 -3.96
CA ALA A 7 -0.74 2.33 -3.92
C ALA A 7 -1.48 3.64 -3.66
N ASP A 8 -2.60 3.85 -4.35
CA ASP A 8 -3.41 5.07 -4.18
C ASP A 8 -3.94 5.17 -2.75
N PHE A 9 -4.49 4.06 -2.24
CA PHE A 9 -5.01 3.99 -0.89
C PHE A 9 -3.94 4.36 0.13
N LEU A 10 -2.75 3.79 -0.01
CA LEU A 10 -1.66 4.05 0.93
C LEU A 10 -1.21 5.49 0.88
N LEU A 11 -1.11 6.08 -0.31
CA LEU A 11 -0.72 7.48 -0.44
C LEU A 11 -1.73 8.41 0.24
N ILE A 12 -3.02 8.14 0.05
CA ILE A 12 -4.06 8.97 0.64
C ILE A 12 -4.07 8.82 2.16
N GLU A 13 -4.10 7.58 2.65
CA GLU A 13 -4.26 7.32 4.08
C GLU A 13 -3.03 7.71 4.90
N THR A 14 -1.84 7.66 4.30
CA THR A 14 -0.60 8.07 5.00
C THR A 14 -0.24 9.53 4.74
N ASP A 15 -1.09 10.27 4.03
CA ASP A 15 -0.83 11.66 3.66
C ASP A 15 0.52 11.77 2.94
N ASN A 16 0.66 11.02 1.85
CA ASN A 16 1.88 10.95 1.04
C ASN A 16 3.11 10.48 1.83
N GLY A 17 2.87 9.60 2.79
CA GLY A 17 3.95 9.01 3.58
C GLY A 17 4.32 9.81 4.83
N LYS A 18 3.54 10.83 5.17
CA LYS A 18 3.84 11.67 6.34
C LYS A 18 3.46 11.01 7.66
N LYS A 19 2.58 10.02 7.63
CA LYS A 19 2.17 9.32 8.84
C LYS A 19 1.94 7.84 8.57
N SER A 20 2.10 7.04 9.62
CA SER A 20 1.78 5.61 9.55
C SER A 20 0.29 5.40 9.79
N ILE A 21 -0.23 4.28 9.34
CA ILE A 21 -1.64 3.94 9.51
C ILE A 21 -1.77 2.59 10.24
N PRO A 22 -2.77 2.46 11.12
CA PRO A 22 -2.95 1.24 11.91
C PRO A 22 -3.83 0.22 11.18
N TYR A 23 -3.38 -0.25 10.04
CA TYR A 23 -4.14 -1.18 9.21
C TYR A 23 -3.37 -2.47 8.98
N THR A 24 -4.07 -3.59 9.15
CA THR A 24 -3.57 -4.90 8.72
C THR A 24 -3.86 -5.07 7.24
N HIS A 25 -3.29 -6.11 6.61
CA HIS A 25 -3.61 -6.42 5.22
C HIS A 25 -5.10 -6.73 5.06
N GLU A 26 -5.71 -7.35 6.08
CA GLU A 26 -7.13 -7.64 6.06
C GLU A 26 -7.95 -6.34 6.08
N ASP A 27 -7.52 -5.36 6.89
CA ASP A 27 -8.20 -4.07 6.94
C ASP A 27 -8.14 -3.37 5.59
N ILE A 28 -6.97 -3.38 4.96
CA ILE A 28 -6.80 -2.78 3.63
C ILE A 28 -7.70 -3.47 2.61
N ALA A 29 -7.71 -4.80 2.64
CA ALA A 29 -8.55 -5.57 1.73
C ALA A 29 -10.02 -5.22 1.90
N GLY A 30 -10.48 -5.07 3.15
CA GLY A 30 -11.86 -4.66 3.44
C GLY A 30 -12.17 -3.28 2.92
N CYS A 31 -11.26 -2.33 3.09
CA CYS A 31 -11.46 -0.96 2.61
C CYS A 31 -11.53 -0.89 1.08
N LEU A 32 -10.79 -1.74 0.39
CA LEU A 32 -10.71 -1.72 -1.07
C LEU A 32 -11.60 -2.77 -1.74
N ASP A 33 -12.34 -3.53 -0.95
CA ASP A 33 -13.18 -4.62 -1.46
C ASP A 33 -12.34 -5.58 -2.31
N MET A 34 -11.19 -5.97 -1.75
CA MET A 34 -10.25 -6.85 -2.41
C MET A 34 -10.01 -8.10 -1.57
N ASN A 35 -9.49 -9.13 -2.21
CA ASN A 35 -9.11 -10.35 -1.53
C ASN A 35 -7.84 -10.10 -0.69
N ARG A 36 -7.84 -10.57 0.57
CA ARG A 36 -6.71 -10.38 1.48
C ARG A 36 -5.41 -10.97 0.92
N VAL A 37 -5.50 -12.13 0.26
CA VAL A 37 -4.31 -12.77 -0.31
C VAL A 37 -3.69 -11.89 -1.39
N THR A 38 -4.54 -11.27 -2.23
CA THR A 38 -4.07 -10.33 -3.26
C THR A 38 -3.38 -9.12 -2.62
N VAL A 39 -3.99 -8.55 -1.58
CA VAL A 39 -3.41 -7.40 -0.88
C VAL A 39 -2.06 -7.79 -0.26
N SER A 40 -1.99 -8.95 0.40
CA SER A 40 -0.75 -9.40 1.03
C SER A 40 0.37 -9.57 0.01
N ARG A 41 0.03 -10.10 -1.17
CA ARG A 41 1.01 -10.28 -2.24
C ARG A 41 1.52 -8.93 -2.74
N ILE A 42 0.63 -7.97 -2.92
CA ILE A 42 0.99 -6.62 -3.36
C ILE A 42 1.84 -5.93 -2.30
N MET A 43 1.45 -6.00 -1.04
CA MET A 43 2.20 -5.39 0.04
C MET A 43 3.60 -5.97 0.16
N LYS A 44 3.74 -7.27 -0.01
CA LYS A 44 5.05 -7.91 0.01
C LYS A 44 5.94 -7.38 -1.10
N LYS A 45 5.38 -7.24 -2.30
CA LYS A 45 6.12 -6.70 -3.44
C LYS A 45 6.55 -5.25 -3.19
N LEU A 46 5.64 -4.43 -2.66
CA LEU A 46 5.97 -3.04 -2.34
C LEU A 46 7.06 -2.95 -1.27
N LYS A 47 7.04 -3.85 -0.30
CA LYS A 47 8.07 -3.91 0.72
C LYS A 47 9.43 -4.29 0.11
N GLU A 48 9.43 -5.24 -0.81
CA GLU A 48 10.65 -5.66 -1.49
C GLU A 48 11.25 -4.53 -2.32
N GLU A 49 10.42 -3.62 -2.80
CA GLU A 49 10.86 -2.44 -3.55
C GLU A 49 11.19 -1.27 -2.63
N ASN A 50 11.15 -1.48 -1.32
CA ASN A 50 11.44 -0.47 -0.30
C ASN A 50 10.47 0.71 -0.35
N ALA A 51 9.26 0.49 -0.83
CA ALA A 51 8.25 1.53 -0.89
C ALA A 51 7.43 1.63 0.39
N VAL A 52 7.28 0.51 1.11
CA VAL A 52 6.50 0.46 2.34
C VAL A 52 7.19 -0.43 3.38
N GLU A 53 6.81 -0.23 4.64
CA GLU A 53 7.12 -1.14 5.73
C GLU A 53 5.82 -1.45 6.45
N TYR A 54 5.72 -2.65 6.99
CA TYR A 54 4.55 -3.00 7.79
C TYR A 54 4.93 -4.02 8.86
N GLU A 55 4.36 -3.83 10.05
CA GLU A 55 4.68 -4.66 11.19
C GLU A 55 3.61 -4.43 12.26
N TYR A 56 3.12 -5.51 12.86
CA TYR A 56 2.17 -5.44 13.97
C TYR A 56 0.94 -4.58 13.68
N GLY A 57 0.40 -4.69 12.47
CA GLY A 57 -0.80 -3.97 12.11
C GLY A 57 -0.60 -2.48 11.85
N ILE A 58 0.65 -2.07 11.60
CA ILE A 58 0.97 -0.69 11.26
C ILE A 58 1.68 -0.68 9.92
N VAL A 59 1.26 0.22 9.04
CA VAL A 59 1.85 0.38 7.72
C VAL A 59 2.44 1.78 7.60
N SER A 60 3.65 1.86 7.06
CA SER A 60 4.32 3.12 6.78
C SER A 60 4.76 3.15 5.33
N VAL A 61 4.63 4.31 4.69
CA VAL A 61 5.14 4.49 3.33
C VAL A 61 6.54 5.08 3.46
N THR A 62 7.55 4.34 2.99
CA THR A 62 8.94 4.74 3.10
C THR A 62 9.46 5.43 1.84
N ASP A 63 8.78 5.20 0.70
CA ASP A 63 9.13 5.86 -0.56
C ASP A 63 7.86 6.17 -1.34
N SER A 64 7.30 7.34 -1.08
CA SER A 64 6.06 7.77 -1.74
C SER A 64 6.25 7.95 -3.24
N LYS A 65 7.46 8.25 -3.68
CA LYS A 65 7.73 8.44 -5.12
C LYS A 65 7.50 7.14 -5.89
N THR A 66 7.91 6.01 -5.32
CA THR A 66 7.69 4.71 -5.95
C THR A 66 6.20 4.44 -6.11
N LEU A 67 5.40 4.77 -5.08
CA LEU A 67 3.95 4.58 -5.16
C LEU A 67 3.33 5.49 -6.21
N LYS A 68 3.78 6.73 -6.28
CA LYS A 68 3.29 7.68 -7.29
C LYS A 68 3.65 7.22 -8.70
N HIS A 69 4.84 6.67 -8.87
CA HIS A 69 5.28 6.13 -10.15
C HIS A 69 4.36 4.98 -10.60
N ILE A 70 3.96 4.11 -9.67
CA ILE A 70 3.03 3.04 -9.97
C ILE A 70 1.71 3.58 -10.48
N LEU A 71 1.21 4.65 -9.87
CA LEU A 71 -0.06 5.26 -10.28
C LEU A 71 0.03 5.91 -11.66
N GLU A 72 1.18 6.43 -12.04
CA GLU A 72 1.37 7.11 -13.31
C GLU A 72 1.56 6.13 -14.47
N HIS A 73 1.94 4.89 -14.19
CA HIS A 73 2.19 3.89 -15.20
C HIS A 73 1.07 2.87 -15.23
N THR A 74 0.01 3.20 -15.97
CA THR A 74 -1.13 2.29 -16.16
C THR A 74 -0.84 1.37 -17.32
N GLU A 75 -1.15 0.13 -17.13
CA GLU A 75 -1.03 -0.89 -18.17
C GLU A 75 -2.35 -1.13 -18.84
#